data_9615fe7e3ea44c6c34ee0aa6c74f5696
#
_entry.id   9615fe7e3ea44c6c34ee0aa6c74f5696
#
_cell.length_a   1.000
_cell.length_b   1.000
_cell.length_c   1.000
_cell.angle_alpha   90.00
_cell.angle_beta   90.00
_cell.angle_gamma   90.00
#
_symmetry.space_group_name_H-M   'P 1'
#
loop_
_entity.id
_entity.type
_entity.pdbx_description
1 polymer ?
#
loop_
_entity_poly.entity_id
_entity_poly.type
_entity_poly.pdbx_seq_one_letter_code
_entity_poly.pdbx_strand_id
1 'polypeptide(L)'
;AIMAGLVGSEMCIRDRLFSPSKVVATAKHFIGDGGTTDGIDQGNTEVSEQELRDIHGQGYMSAIESGVQTIMATFNSWNGSKVHGNNYLLNEVLKEQMGFEGFVIGDWTGHGQVNGCNDEQCAKAINAGVDMIMVPFAWKAFFENTVNQVENGEIAITRINDAVKRILRVKARSGIIGGDLPSERQYSNQTNFLGSETHRLVAREAVRKSLVLLKNKNSILPLKRNQRILVTGPAANSIGQQSGGWTITWQGTGNSNADFPNGTSVYDGISQVVSDGGGTIILSTDGTYSGSRPDAAIVVYGETPYAEGAGDLSSLEYQSGSKTDLNILKSLKDQGIPIISIFLSGRPLWVNAEINASDAFIAAWLPGSEGIGIADVIFTNNEETVNYDFSGKLSFSWPNTPT
;
A
#
# COMPACT_ATOMS: atom_id res chain seq x y z
N ALA A 1 3.98 -14.10 3.90
CA ALA A 1 2.74 -13.76 4.64
C ALA A 1 1.88 -12.74 3.88
N ILE A 2 2.49 -11.75 3.19
CA ILE A 2 1.76 -10.84 2.28
C ILE A 2 1.12 -11.62 1.13
N MET A 3 1.75 -12.68 0.68
CA MET A 3 1.26 -13.58 -0.38
C MET A 3 0.03 -14.40 0.04
N ALA A 4 -0.14 -14.74 1.32
CA ALA A 4 -1.29 -15.51 1.76
C ALA A 4 -2.63 -14.72 1.70
N GLY A 5 -2.58 -13.39 1.80
CA GLY A 5 -3.76 -12.53 1.62
C GLY A 5 -4.18 -12.38 0.15
N LEU A 6 -3.21 -12.39 -0.78
CA LEU A 6 -3.46 -12.38 -2.22
C LEU A 6 -4.01 -13.73 -2.72
N VAL A 7 -3.56 -14.86 -2.17
CA VAL A 7 -4.00 -16.20 -2.58
C VAL A 7 -5.52 -16.39 -2.40
N GLY A 8 -6.13 -15.83 -1.36
CA GLY A 8 -7.58 -15.89 -1.17
C GLY A 8 -8.37 -15.07 -2.18
N SER A 9 -7.90 -13.87 -2.51
CA SER A 9 -8.52 -13.00 -3.53
C SER A 9 -8.22 -13.49 -4.95
N GLU A 10 -7.05 -14.06 -5.20
CA GLU A 10 -6.65 -14.64 -6.48
C GLU A 10 -7.43 -15.90 -6.81
N MET A 11 -7.71 -16.80 -5.86
CA MET A 11 -8.62 -17.93 -6.07
C MET A 11 -10.02 -17.45 -6.46
N CYS A 12 -10.54 -16.39 -5.85
CA CYS A 12 -11.81 -15.81 -6.25
C CYS A 12 -11.77 -15.15 -7.63
N ILE A 13 -10.61 -14.65 -8.08
CA ILE A 13 -10.40 -14.09 -9.42
C ILE A 13 -10.23 -15.22 -10.44
N ARG A 14 -9.42 -16.23 -10.15
CA ARG A 14 -9.15 -17.38 -11.02
C ARG A 14 -10.41 -18.17 -11.38
N ASP A 15 -11.20 -18.51 -10.38
CA ASP A 15 -12.39 -19.35 -10.58
C ASP A 15 -13.51 -18.64 -11.34
N ARG A 16 -13.31 -17.35 -11.69
CA ARG A 16 -14.30 -16.50 -12.35
C ARG A 16 -13.69 -15.59 -13.41
N LEU A 17 -12.59 -15.98 -14.03
CA LEU A 17 -11.96 -15.29 -15.17
C LEU A 17 -12.96 -14.87 -16.28
N PHE A 18 -14.04 -15.61 -16.38
CA PHE A 18 -15.12 -15.38 -17.36
C PHE A 18 -16.39 -14.77 -16.75
N SER A 19 -16.32 -14.26 -15.50
CA SER A 19 -17.48 -13.61 -14.90
C SER A 19 -17.49 -12.11 -15.22
N PRO A 20 -18.55 -11.58 -15.82
CA PRO A 20 -18.67 -10.15 -16.14
C PRO A 20 -18.63 -9.23 -14.91
N SER A 21 -18.69 -9.79 -13.70
CA SER A 21 -18.60 -9.07 -12.43
C SER A 21 -17.17 -8.96 -11.86
N LYS A 22 -16.14 -9.44 -12.56
CA LYS A 22 -14.75 -9.44 -12.08
C LYS A 22 -13.87 -8.51 -12.89
N VAL A 23 -12.82 -7.99 -12.24
CA VAL A 23 -11.79 -7.15 -12.88
C VAL A 23 -10.56 -7.98 -13.18
N VAL A 24 -9.79 -7.58 -14.20
CA VAL A 24 -8.50 -8.19 -14.51
C VAL A 24 -7.48 -7.76 -13.47
N ALA A 25 -6.82 -8.74 -12.84
CA ALA A 25 -5.72 -8.49 -11.92
C ALA A 25 -4.39 -8.31 -12.67
N THR A 26 -3.53 -7.44 -12.16
CA THR A 26 -2.17 -7.21 -12.66
C THR A 26 -1.17 -7.54 -11.56
N ALA A 27 -0.27 -8.50 -11.80
CA ALA A 27 0.87 -8.72 -10.90
C ALA A 27 1.99 -7.71 -11.24
N LYS A 28 2.59 -7.09 -10.21
CA LYS A 28 3.58 -6.02 -10.42
C LYS A 28 4.54 -5.89 -9.23
N HIS A 29 5.73 -5.36 -9.42
CA HIS A 29 6.36 -5.00 -10.70
C HIS A 29 7.39 -6.07 -11.07
N PHE A 30 7.29 -6.65 -12.25
CA PHE A 30 8.17 -7.74 -12.70
C PHE A 30 9.49 -7.15 -13.23
N ILE A 31 10.64 -7.39 -12.62
CA ILE A 31 10.98 -8.22 -11.47
C ILE A 31 12.14 -7.56 -10.71
N GLY A 32 12.18 -7.73 -9.38
CA GLY A 32 13.27 -7.24 -8.55
C GLY A 32 13.03 -5.86 -7.91
N ASP A 33 11.84 -5.28 -8.05
CA ASP A 33 11.47 -3.94 -7.55
C ASP A 33 11.81 -3.76 -6.04
N GLY A 34 11.50 -4.73 -5.20
CA GLY A 34 11.79 -4.67 -3.76
C GLY A 34 13.24 -5.00 -3.37
N GLY A 35 14.15 -5.15 -4.34
CA GLY A 35 15.55 -5.54 -4.10
C GLY A 35 16.58 -4.54 -4.61
N THR A 36 16.19 -3.30 -4.88
CA THR A 36 17.11 -2.26 -5.35
C THR A 36 18.15 -1.92 -4.27
N THR A 37 19.38 -1.68 -4.71
CA THR A 37 20.49 -1.28 -3.84
C THR A 37 20.10 -0.02 -3.04
N ASP A 38 20.31 -0.05 -1.74
CA ASP A 38 19.95 1.02 -0.79
C ASP A 38 18.44 1.37 -0.75
N GLY A 39 17.57 0.54 -1.33
CA GLY A 39 16.14 0.77 -1.38
C GLY A 39 15.72 1.94 -2.27
N ILE A 40 16.58 2.36 -3.21
CA ILE A 40 16.32 3.50 -4.09
C ILE A 40 15.22 3.13 -5.09
N ASP A 41 14.18 3.94 -5.14
CA ASP A 41 13.10 3.79 -6.13
C ASP A 41 13.65 3.81 -7.56
N GLN A 42 13.16 2.90 -8.41
CA GLN A 42 13.62 2.74 -9.79
C GLN A 42 15.12 2.44 -9.97
N GLY A 43 15.80 2.07 -8.87
CA GLY A 43 17.24 1.84 -8.80
C GLY A 43 17.72 0.58 -9.52
N ASN A 44 18.84 0.02 -9.06
CA ASN A 44 19.44 -1.19 -9.63
C ASN A 44 19.35 -2.35 -8.63
N THR A 45 18.84 -3.47 -9.06
CA THR A 45 18.79 -4.72 -8.28
C THR A 45 20.03 -5.55 -8.64
N GLU A 46 20.99 -5.58 -7.74
CA GLU A 46 22.29 -6.23 -7.92
C GLU A 46 22.31 -7.61 -7.25
N VAL A 47 21.69 -8.57 -7.90
CA VAL A 47 21.56 -9.94 -7.41
C VAL A 47 21.87 -10.95 -8.50
N SER A 48 22.26 -12.16 -8.10
CA SER A 48 22.38 -13.28 -9.01
C SER A 48 21.01 -13.66 -9.59
N GLU A 49 21.00 -14.32 -10.75
CA GLU A 49 19.76 -14.83 -11.34
C GLU A 49 19.04 -15.81 -10.41
N GLN A 50 19.78 -16.61 -9.66
CA GLN A 50 19.20 -17.52 -8.68
C GLN A 50 18.46 -16.76 -7.58
N GLU A 51 19.05 -15.70 -7.04
CA GLU A 51 18.40 -14.85 -6.03
C GLU A 51 17.20 -14.10 -6.61
N LEU A 52 17.32 -13.57 -7.84
CA LEU A 52 16.20 -12.93 -8.54
C LEU A 52 15.01 -13.89 -8.65
N ARG A 53 15.26 -15.15 -9.04
CA ARG A 53 14.24 -16.19 -9.12
C ARG A 53 13.70 -16.59 -7.75
N ASP A 54 14.60 -16.90 -6.80
CA ASP A 54 14.22 -17.54 -5.55
C ASP A 54 13.62 -16.55 -4.52
N ILE A 55 13.93 -15.26 -4.62
CA ILE A 55 13.40 -14.21 -3.74
C ILE A 55 12.32 -13.40 -4.45
N HIS A 56 12.62 -12.84 -5.61
CA HIS A 56 11.73 -11.89 -6.29
C HIS A 56 10.77 -12.55 -7.27
N GLY A 57 11.08 -13.75 -7.75
CA GLY A 57 10.31 -14.48 -8.75
C GLY A 57 9.17 -15.33 -8.20
N GLN A 58 9.23 -15.76 -6.92
CA GLN A 58 8.29 -16.73 -6.34
C GLN A 58 6.83 -16.32 -6.50
N GLY A 59 6.51 -15.06 -6.26
CA GLY A 59 5.16 -14.54 -6.36
C GLY A 59 4.56 -14.63 -7.76
N TYR A 60 5.41 -14.53 -8.78
CA TYR A 60 4.94 -14.57 -10.16
C TYR A 60 4.58 -15.97 -10.62
N MET A 61 5.29 -17.02 -10.16
CA MET A 61 4.92 -18.40 -10.47
C MET A 61 3.51 -18.70 -9.98
N SER A 62 3.22 -18.43 -8.70
CA SER A 62 1.89 -18.66 -8.13
C SER A 62 0.82 -17.76 -8.76
N ALA A 63 1.13 -16.52 -9.13
CA ALA A 63 0.20 -15.65 -9.83
C ALA A 63 -0.14 -16.17 -11.24
N ILE A 64 0.85 -16.68 -12.00
CA ILE A 64 0.64 -17.27 -13.32
C ILE A 64 -0.18 -18.57 -13.20
N GLU A 65 0.15 -19.44 -12.26
CA GLU A 65 -0.62 -20.66 -11.97
C GLU A 65 -2.07 -20.34 -11.56
N SER A 66 -2.28 -19.23 -10.86
CA SER A 66 -3.61 -18.71 -10.49
C SER A 66 -4.35 -18.04 -11.65
N GLY A 67 -3.71 -17.89 -12.82
CA GLY A 67 -4.32 -17.37 -14.04
C GLY A 67 -4.30 -15.86 -14.18
N VAL A 68 -3.31 -15.15 -13.58
CA VAL A 68 -3.14 -13.71 -13.81
C VAL A 68 -3.01 -13.42 -15.31
N GLN A 69 -3.70 -12.36 -15.77
CA GLN A 69 -3.78 -12.06 -17.20
C GLN A 69 -2.89 -10.89 -17.62
N THR A 70 -2.41 -10.09 -16.69
CA THR A 70 -1.53 -8.97 -16.95
C THR A 70 -0.37 -8.94 -15.96
N ILE A 71 0.82 -8.62 -16.45
CA ILE A 71 2.01 -8.42 -15.61
C ILE A 71 2.64 -7.09 -16.03
N MET A 72 2.95 -6.23 -15.06
CA MET A 72 3.61 -4.95 -15.31
C MET A 72 5.13 -5.11 -15.15
N ALA A 73 5.88 -4.66 -16.17
CA ALA A 73 7.33 -4.59 -16.10
C ALA A 73 7.76 -3.51 -15.07
N THR A 74 8.84 -3.77 -14.36
CA THR A 74 9.37 -2.86 -13.33
C THR A 74 10.24 -1.76 -13.90
N PHE A 75 10.29 -0.62 -13.20
CA PHE A 75 11.24 0.47 -13.53
C PHE A 75 12.70 0.15 -13.23
N ASN A 76 12.99 -0.71 -12.25
CA ASN A 76 14.35 -0.97 -11.83
C ASN A 76 15.19 -1.61 -12.95
N SER A 77 16.50 -1.52 -12.77
CA SER A 77 17.46 -2.31 -13.53
C SER A 77 17.77 -3.61 -12.81
N TRP A 78 18.09 -4.64 -13.55
CA TRP A 78 18.76 -5.84 -13.03
C TRP A 78 20.18 -5.86 -13.55
N ASN A 79 21.16 -5.78 -12.64
CA ASN A 79 22.59 -5.73 -12.94
C ASN A 79 22.92 -4.70 -14.05
N GLY A 80 22.34 -3.49 -13.90
CA GLY A 80 22.55 -2.36 -14.80
C GLY A 80 21.69 -2.32 -16.06
N SER A 81 20.87 -3.35 -16.35
CA SER A 81 19.97 -3.39 -17.51
C SER A 81 18.53 -3.08 -17.08
N LYS A 82 17.93 -2.01 -17.62
CA LYS A 82 16.51 -1.68 -17.39
C LYS A 82 15.60 -2.82 -17.85
N VAL A 83 14.71 -3.29 -16.97
CA VAL A 83 13.87 -4.46 -17.24
C VAL A 83 12.95 -4.23 -18.43
N HIS A 84 12.43 -3.03 -18.66
CA HIS A 84 11.63 -2.70 -19.85
C HIS A 84 12.33 -2.99 -21.17
N GLY A 85 13.66 -3.00 -21.21
CA GLY A 85 14.48 -3.33 -22.39
C GLY A 85 15.12 -4.71 -22.32
N ASN A 86 14.78 -5.53 -21.34
CA ASN A 86 15.44 -6.82 -21.10
C ASN A 86 14.66 -7.98 -21.74
N ASN A 87 15.07 -8.37 -22.94
CA ASN A 87 14.45 -9.48 -23.70
C ASN A 87 14.51 -10.81 -22.95
N TYR A 88 15.63 -11.09 -22.27
CA TYR A 88 15.78 -12.33 -21.51
C TYR A 88 14.69 -12.46 -20.44
N LEU A 89 14.52 -11.43 -19.60
CA LEU A 89 13.54 -11.47 -18.54
C LEU A 89 12.08 -11.48 -19.03
N LEU A 90 11.75 -10.65 -20.04
CA LEU A 90 10.36 -10.46 -20.46
C LEU A 90 9.87 -11.51 -21.47
N ASN A 91 10.72 -11.97 -22.37
CA ASN A 91 10.34 -13.01 -23.35
C ASN A 91 10.77 -14.40 -22.88
N GLU A 92 12.10 -14.63 -22.71
CA GLU A 92 12.59 -15.99 -22.47
C GLU A 92 12.16 -16.52 -21.10
N VAL A 93 12.32 -15.72 -20.02
CA VAL A 93 11.92 -16.14 -18.67
C VAL A 93 10.41 -16.06 -18.52
N LEU A 94 9.82 -14.87 -18.63
CA LEU A 94 8.40 -14.68 -18.27
C LEU A 94 7.45 -15.38 -19.23
N LYS A 95 7.60 -15.13 -20.56
CA LYS A 95 6.62 -15.66 -21.54
C LYS A 95 6.87 -17.12 -21.88
N GLU A 96 8.15 -17.55 -22.03
CA GLU A 96 8.46 -18.89 -22.49
C GLU A 96 8.64 -19.87 -21.32
N GLN A 97 9.59 -19.62 -20.38
CA GLN A 97 9.89 -20.58 -19.31
C GLN A 97 8.79 -20.64 -18.24
N MET A 98 8.24 -19.48 -17.82
CA MET A 98 7.14 -19.42 -16.86
C MET A 98 5.76 -19.64 -17.49
N GLY A 99 5.69 -19.67 -18.84
CA GLY A 99 4.45 -19.95 -19.58
C GLY A 99 3.38 -18.86 -19.49
N PHE A 100 3.77 -17.59 -19.33
CA PHE A 100 2.81 -16.49 -19.22
C PHE A 100 2.12 -16.20 -20.56
N GLU A 101 0.84 -16.51 -20.65
CA GLU A 101 0.02 -16.33 -21.84
C GLU A 101 -0.65 -14.95 -21.97
N GLY A 102 -0.70 -14.18 -20.88
CA GLY A 102 -1.26 -12.83 -20.87
C GLY A 102 -0.38 -11.81 -21.59
N PHE A 103 -0.59 -10.52 -21.36
CA PHE A 103 0.27 -9.48 -21.91
C PHE A 103 1.09 -8.76 -20.84
N VAL A 104 2.27 -8.30 -21.25
CA VAL A 104 3.15 -7.45 -20.43
C VAL A 104 2.78 -5.99 -20.70
N ILE A 105 2.43 -5.26 -19.63
CA ILE A 105 2.26 -3.80 -19.68
C ILE A 105 3.52 -3.12 -19.15
N GLY A 106 3.95 -2.03 -19.79
CA GLY A 106 4.98 -1.14 -19.26
C GLY A 106 4.46 -0.30 -18.10
N ASP A 107 5.36 0.19 -17.26
CA ASP A 107 5.05 1.19 -16.24
C ASP A 107 5.08 2.60 -16.84
N TRP A 108 4.70 3.61 -16.09
CA TRP A 108 4.54 5.01 -16.49
C TRP A 108 5.78 5.58 -17.16
N THR A 109 5.77 5.74 -18.48
CA THR A 109 6.93 6.13 -19.32
C THR A 109 8.20 5.27 -19.14
N GLY A 110 8.09 4.07 -18.52
CA GLY A 110 9.24 3.21 -18.22
C GLY A 110 10.07 2.80 -19.45
N HIS A 111 9.45 2.75 -20.64
CA HIS A 111 10.13 2.54 -21.89
C HIS A 111 11.15 3.66 -22.21
N GLY A 112 10.86 4.90 -21.83
CA GLY A 112 11.75 6.05 -22.04
C GLY A 112 13.05 5.98 -21.24
N GLN A 113 13.10 5.17 -20.17
CA GLN A 113 14.30 4.96 -19.35
C GLN A 113 15.26 3.91 -19.94
N VAL A 114 14.87 3.19 -20.99
CA VAL A 114 15.74 2.22 -21.67
C VAL A 114 16.80 2.96 -22.47
N ASN A 115 18.06 2.56 -22.34
CA ASN A 115 19.17 3.22 -23.02
C ASN A 115 18.95 3.33 -24.53
N GLY A 116 18.98 4.55 -25.05
CA GLY A 116 18.72 4.90 -26.44
C GLY A 116 17.25 5.06 -26.80
N CYS A 117 16.36 5.07 -25.82
CA CYS A 117 14.94 5.38 -25.95
C CYS A 117 14.60 6.77 -25.36
N ASN A 118 13.38 7.21 -25.58
CA ASN A 118 12.75 8.36 -24.95
C ASN A 118 11.23 8.13 -24.90
N ASP A 119 10.47 9.09 -24.35
CA ASP A 119 9.01 8.97 -24.18
C ASP A 119 8.25 8.84 -25.52
N GLU A 120 8.84 9.27 -26.64
CA GLU A 120 8.22 9.28 -27.96
C GLU A 120 8.55 8.05 -28.80
N GLN A 121 9.56 7.25 -28.42
CA GLN A 121 9.96 6.05 -29.18
C GLN A 121 10.82 5.08 -28.38
N CYS A 122 10.54 3.79 -28.52
CA CYS A 122 11.39 2.74 -27.97
C CYS A 122 11.15 1.37 -28.64
N ALA A 123 11.74 1.13 -29.79
CA ALA A 123 11.72 -0.20 -30.43
C ALA A 123 12.29 -1.29 -29.48
N LYS A 124 13.30 -0.94 -28.66
CA LYS A 124 13.93 -1.90 -27.73
C LYS A 124 12.94 -2.48 -26.72
N ALA A 125 12.07 -1.66 -26.11
CA ALA A 125 11.09 -2.15 -25.13
C ALA A 125 10.04 -3.05 -25.80
N ILE A 126 9.56 -2.68 -26.98
CA ILE A 126 8.61 -3.49 -27.74
C ILE A 126 9.25 -4.84 -28.12
N ASN A 127 10.47 -4.82 -28.66
CA ASN A 127 11.20 -6.03 -29.03
C ASN A 127 11.58 -6.88 -27.81
N ALA A 128 11.82 -6.26 -26.66
CA ALA A 128 12.08 -6.97 -25.41
C ALA A 128 10.86 -7.69 -24.82
N GLY A 129 9.66 -7.43 -25.36
CA GLY A 129 8.47 -8.17 -24.93
C GLY A 129 7.39 -7.36 -24.23
N VAL A 130 7.53 -6.04 -24.10
CA VAL A 130 6.44 -5.18 -23.64
C VAL A 130 5.36 -5.14 -24.71
N ASP A 131 4.15 -5.54 -24.37
CA ASP A 131 3.03 -5.68 -25.29
C ASP A 131 2.13 -4.43 -25.33
N MET A 132 1.97 -3.77 -24.18
CA MET A 132 1.19 -2.55 -24.01
C MET A 132 2.06 -1.49 -23.36
N ILE A 133 2.24 -0.36 -24.01
CA ILE A 133 3.09 0.73 -23.51
C ILE A 133 2.26 1.74 -22.72
N MET A 134 2.72 2.11 -21.53
CA MET A 134 2.13 3.18 -20.75
C MET A 134 2.82 4.51 -21.11
N VAL A 135 2.21 5.26 -22.00
CA VAL A 135 2.73 6.53 -22.52
C VAL A 135 1.66 7.62 -22.39
N PRO A 136 1.55 8.28 -21.23
CA PRO A 136 0.40 9.13 -20.93
C PRO A 136 0.37 10.45 -21.70
N PHE A 137 1.51 11.03 -22.06
CA PHE A 137 1.59 12.36 -22.67
C PHE A 137 2.00 12.32 -24.13
N ALA A 138 3.08 11.63 -24.47
CA ALA A 138 3.66 11.57 -25.82
C ALA A 138 3.03 10.50 -26.72
N TRP A 139 1.82 9.99 -26.41
CA TRP A 139 1.24 8.81 -27.06
C TRP A 139 1.04 8.95 -28.57
N LYS A 140 0.75 10.16 -29.09
CA LYS A 140 0.60 10.38 -30.54
C LYS A 140 1.94 10.20 -31.27
N ALA A 141 2.98 10.90 -30.80
CA ALA A 141 4.33 10.76 -31.36
C ALA A 141 4.84 9.32 -31.21
N PHE A 142 4.60 8.69 -30.05
CA PHE A 142 4.96 7.30 -29.83
C PHE A 142 4.30 6.35 -30.85
N PHE A 143 3.00 6.55 -31.12
CA PHE A 143 2.26 5.77 -32.12
C PHE A 143 2.85 5.94 -33.52
N GLU A 144 3.04 7.19 -33.97
CA GLU A 144 3.57 7.51 -35.29
C GLU A 144 5.01 6.96 -35.49
N ASN A 145 5.86 7.15 -34.50
CA ASN A 145 7.22 6.63 -34.49
C ASN A 145 7.24 5.08 -34.47
N THR A 146 6.35 4.43 -33.72
CA THR A 146 6.26 2.96 -33.72
C THR A 146 5.84 2.43 -35.11
N VAL A 147 4.88 3.08 -35.78
CA VAL A 147 4.52 2.72 -37.17
C VAL A 147 5.75 2.81 -38.10
N ASN A 148 6.47 3.94 -38.04
CA ASN A 148 7.69 4.12 -38.84
C ASN A 148 8.76 3.05 -38.50
N GLN A 149 8.92 2.70 -37.21
CA GLN A 149 9.89 1.66 -36.82
C GLN A 149 9.50 0.26 -37.34
N VAL A 150 8.21 -0.02 -37.46
CA VAL A 150 7.74 -1.26 -38.12
C VAL A 150 7.99 -1.22 -39.62
N GLU A 151 7.68 -0.11 -40.30
CA GLU A 151 7.88 0.07 -41.75
C GLU A 151 9.37 0.00 -42.12
N ASN A 152 10.24 0.53 -41.26
CA ASN A 152 11.70 0.48 -41.45
C ASN A 152 12.35 -0.85 -41.03
N GLY A 153 11.57 -1.79 -40.47
CA GLY A 153 12.04 -3.11 -40.04
C GLY A 153 12.78 -3.13 -38.68
N GLU A 154 12.76 -2.04 -37.94
CA GLU A 154 13.32 -1.98 -36.56
C GLU A 154 12.48 -2.84 -35.58
N ILE A 155 11.18 -2.93 -35.81
CA ILE A 155 10.25 -3.79 -35.10
C ILE A 155 9.62 -4.76 -36.09
N ALA A 156 9.79 -6.05 -35.88
CA ALA A 156 9.17 -7.06 -36.74
C ALA A 156 7.65 -7.04 -36.60
N ILE A 157 6.91 -7.08 -37.69
CA ILE A 157 5.44 -7.14 -37.69
C ILE A 157 4.92 -8.36 -36.91
N THR A 158 5.67 -9.44 -36.85
CA THR A 158 5.34 -10.61 -36.03
C THR A 158 5.33 -10.31 -34.54
N ARG A 159 6.20 -9.38 -34.08
CA ARG A 159 6.22 -8.94 -32.66
C ARG A 159 4.96 -8.11 -32.33
N ILE A 160 4.56 -7.23 -33.24
CA ILE A 160 3.31 -6.46 -33.09
C ILE A 160 2.10 -7.40 -33.07
N ASN A 161 2.07 -8.37 -33.97
CA ASN A 161 1.00 -9.37 -34.05
C ASN A 161 0.91 -10.20 -32.76
N ASP A 162 2.04 -10.58 -32.14
CA ASP A 162 2.04 -11.26 -30.84
C ASP A 162 1.48 -10.36 -29.73
N ALA A 163 1.91 -9.09 -29.63
CA ALA A 163 1.39 -8.14 -28.66
C ALA A 163 -0.14 -7.97 -28.78
N VAL A 164 -0.60 -7.69 -30.00
CA VAL A 164 -2.04 -7.52 -30.29
C VAL A 164 -2.82 -8.79 -29.93
N LYS A 165 -2.31 -9.97 -30.32
CA LYS A 165 -2.96 -11.25 -29.99
C LYS A 165 -3.07 -11.48 -28.50
N ARG A 166 -2.05 -11.16 -27.70
CA ARG A 166 -2.06 -11.26 -26.26
C ARG A 166 -3.08 -10.31 -25.62
N ILE A 167 -3.08 -9.05 -26.03
CA ILE A 167 -4.03 -8.03 -25.56
C ILE A 167 -5.47 -8.44 -25.89
N LEU A 168 -5.75 -8.85 -27.14
CA LEU A 168 -7.10 -9.26 -27.55
C LEU A 168 -7.56 -10.52 -26.84
N ARG A 169 -6.64 -11.49 -26.59
CA ARG A 169 -6.93 -12.69 -25.80
C ARG A 169 -7.40 -12.32 -24.40
N VAL A 170 -6.69 -11.43 -23.71
CA VAL A 170 -7.09 -10.98 -22.35
C VAL A 170 -8.41 -10.24 -22.38
N LYS A 171 -8.62 -9.34 -23.35
CA LYS A 171 -9.89 -8.62 -23.50
C LYS A 171 -11.07 -9.56 -23.80
N ALA A 172 -10.85 -10.60 -24.59
CA ALA A 172 -11.88 -11.63 -24.85
C ALA A 172 -12.17 -12.47 -23.58
N ARG A 173 -11.11 -12.95 -22.91
CA ARG A 173 -11.23 -13.74 -21.67
C ARG A 173 -11.92 -12.96 -20.54
N SER A 174 -11.75 -11.66 -20.47
CA SER A 174 -12.37 -10.78 -19.46
C SER A 174 -13.78 -10.29 -19.84
N GLY A 175 -14.31 -10.72 -20.97
CA GLY A 175 -15.64 -10.31 -21.43
C GLY A 175 -15.74 -8.85 -21.89
N ILE A 176 -14.60 -8.21 -22.18
CA ILE A 176 -14.60 -6.84 -22.73
C ILE A 176 -15.00 -6.86 -24.21
N ILE A 177 -14.53 -7.88 -24.95
CA ILE A 177 -14.91 -8.09 -26.36
C ILE A 177 -16.17 -8.96 -26.40
N GLY A 178 -17.23 -8.44 -27.01
CA GLY A 178 -18.52 -9.13 -27.16
C GLY A 178 -19.35 -9.20 -25.88
N GLY A 179 -18.95 -8.50 -24.82
CA GLY A 179 -19.72 -8.37 -23.58
C GLY A 179 -20.60 -7.11 -23.56
N ASP A 180 -21.32 -6.93 -22.44
CA ASP A 180 -22.20 -5.78 -22.22
C ASP A 180 -21.43 -4.46 -22.24
N LEU A 181 -22.08 -3.41 -22.71
CA LEU A 181 -21.53 -2.05 -22.61
C LEU A 181 -21.28 -1.69 -21.13
N PRO A 182 -20.30 -0.83 -20.84
CA PRO A 182 -20.02 -0.42 -19.45
C PRO A 182 -21.24 0.09 -18.70
N SER A 183 -22.16 0.77 -19.39
CA SER A 183 -23.42 1.29 -18.83
C SER A 183 -24.45 0.19 -18.51
N GLU A 184 -24.33 -0.98 -19.08
CA GLU A 184 -25.26 -2.13 -18.94
C GLU A 184 -24.76 -3.17 -17.92
N ARG A 185 -23.55 -3.00 -17.41
CA ARG A 185 -22.97 -3.94 -16.44
C ARG A 185 -23.68 -3.85 -15.09
N GLN A 186 -23.71 -4.99 -14.39
CA GLN A 186 -24.43 -5.21 -13.13
C GLN A 186 -24.28 -4.09 -12.09
N TYR A 187 -23.09 -3.49 -11.97
CA TYR A 187 -22.82 -2.44 -10.96
C TYR A 187 -22.72 -1.04 -11.55
N SER A 188 -23.10 -0.87 -12.82
CA SER A 188 -23.11 0.46 -13.44
C SER A 188 -24.09 1.38 -12.73
N ASN A 189 -23.65 2.61 -12.43
CA ASN A 189 -24.43 3.64 -11.72
C ASN A 189 -24.92 3.24 -10.30
N GLN A 190 -24.40 2.15 -9.72
CA GLN A 190 -24.77 1.70 -8.37
C GLN A 190 -23.73 2.16 -7.35
N THR A 191 -23.62 3.45 -7.11
CA THR A 191 -22.64 4.06 -6.19
C THR A 191 -22.89 3.73 -4.72
N ASN A 192 -24.07 3.23 -4.36
CA ASN A 192 -24.43 2.82 -3.01
C ASN A 192 -23.64 1.60 -2.49
N PHE A 193 -22.96 0.86 -3.37
CA PHE A 193 -22.04 -0.21 -2.96
C PHE A 193 -20.69 0.33 -2.46
N LEU A 194 -20.27 1.50 -2.92
CA LEU A 194 -19.01 2.10 -2.50
C LEU A 194 -19.12 2.58 -1.06
N GLY A 195 -18.24 2.05 -0.19
CA GLY A 195 -18.25 2.40 1.23
C GLY A 195 -19.53 1.99 1.96
N SER A 196 -20.27 0.99 1.46
CA SER A 196 -21.41 0.41 2.15
C SER A 196 -21.01 -0.12 3.54
N GLU A 197 -21.97 -0.22 4.45
CA GLU A 197 -21.73 -0.69 5.81
C GLU A 197 -21.02 -2.06 5.83
N THR A 198 -21.41 -2.98 4.96
CA THR A 198 -20.79 -4.30 4.84
C THR A 198 -19.31 -4.21 4.42
N HIS A 199 -18.95 -3.32 3.50
CA HIS A 199 -17.56 -3.09 3.10
C HIS A 199 -16.75 -2.43 4.22
N ARG A 200 -17.35 -1.47 4.93
CA ARG A 200 -16.72 -0.81 6.08
C ARG A 200 -16.48 -1.77 7.24
N LEU A 201 -17.40 -2.69 7.52
CA LEU A 201 -17.21 -3.72 8.54
C LEU A 201 -16.02 -4.63 8.22
N VAL A 202 -15.81 -5.00 6.95
CA VAL A 202 -14.62 -5.76 6.52
C VAL A 202 -13.34 -4.94 6.71
N ALA A 203 -13.34 -3.67 6.32
CA ALA A 203 -12.20 -2.78 6.51
C ALA A 203 -11.88 -2.57 8.01
N ARG A 204 -12.90 -2.36 8.85
CA ARG A 204 -12.77 -2.25 10.31
C ARG A 204 -12.19 -3.53 10.93
N GLU A 205 -12.63 -4.69 10.46
CA GLU A 205 -12.06 -5.98 10.89
C GLU A 205 -10.59 -6.11 10.47
N ALA A 206 -10.23 -5.69 9.26
CA ALA A 206 -8.85 -5.69 8.79
C ALA A 206 -7.96 -4.78 9.66
N VAL A 207 -8.44 -3.61 10.06
CA VAL A 207 -7.74 -2.73 11.02
C VAL A 207 -7.49 -3.47 12.34
N ARG A 208 -8.53 -4.02 12.97
CA ARG A 208 -8.38 -4.75 14.24
C ARG A 208 -7.33 -5.87 14.15
N LYS A 209 -7.35 -6.64 13.07
CA LYS A 209 -6.46 -7.79 12.87
C LYS A 209 -5.03 -7.41 12.50
N SER A 210 -4.81 -6.21 11.97
CA SER A 210 -3.47 -5.74 11.57
C SER A 210 -2.68 -5.07 12.68
N LEU A 211 -3.34 -4.57 13.73
CA LEU A 211 -2.67 -3.89 14.85
C LEU A 211 -1.69 -4.82 15.55
N VAL A 212 -0.45 -4.33 15.76
CA VAL A 212 0.60 -5.07 16.48
C VAL A 212 0.96 -4.35 17.76
N LEU A 213 0.76 -5.02 18.89
CA LEU A 213 1.11 -4.52 20.21
C LEU A 213 2.59 -4.80 20.49
N LEU A 214 3.46 -3.77 20.39
CA LEU A 214 4.89 -3.90 20.65
C LEU A 214 5.27 -3.74 22.12
N LYS A 215 4.44 -3.02 22.89
CA LYS A 215 4.62 -2.81 24.33
C LYS A 215 3.27 -2.66 25.03
N ASN A 216 3.12 -3.26 26.20
CA ASN A 216 1.96 -3.07 27.11
C ASN A 216 2.44 -3.22 28.55
N LYS A 217 3.03 -2.15 29.09
CA LYS A 217 3.58 -2.13 30.44
C LYS A 217 2.45 -2.21 31.48
N ASN A 218 2.61 -3.09 32.45
CA ASN A 218 1.65 -3.31 33.53
C ASN A 218 0.22 -3.60 33.05
N SER A 219 0.06 -4.14 31.85
CA SER A 219 -1.25 -4.45 31.25
C SER A 219 -2.18 -3.22 31.24
N ILE A 220 -1.64 -2.05 30.83
CA ILE A 220 -2.43 -0.82 30.80
C ILE A 220 -3.59 -0.88 29.79
N LEU A 221 -3.44 -1.66 28.73
CA LEU A 221 -4.51 -1.94 27.76
C LEU A 221 -5.22 -3.24 28.12
N PRO A 222 -6.56 -3.31 27.92
CA PRO A 222 -7.44 -2.27 27.40
C PRO A 222 -7.78 -1.19 28.44
N LEU A 223 -8.01 0.04 27.94
CA LEU A 223 -8.49 1.17 28.73
C LEU A 223 -9.98 1.02 29.04
N LYS A 224 -10.44 1.58 30.19
CA LYS A 224 -11.86 1.68 30.48
C LYS A 224 -12.50 2.83 29.71
N ARG A 225 -13.73 2.64 29.27
CA ARG A 225 -14.46 3.60 28.44
C ARG A 225 -14.92 4.85 29.22
N ASN A 226 -15.08 4.75 30.55
CA ASN A 226 -15.55 5.83 31.45
C ASN A 226 -14.43 6.75 31.93
N GLN A 227 -13.23 6.63 31.41
CA GLN A 227 -12.07 7.44 31.77
C GLN A 227 -12.06 8.82 31.09
N ARG A 228 -11.23 9.71 31.60
CA ARG A 228 -10.91 11.01 31.03
C ARG A 228 -9.68 10.83 30.12
N ILE A 229 -9.89 10.83 28.82
CA ILE A 229 -8.85 10.53 27.82
C ILE A 229 -8.43 11.80 27.09
N LEU A 230 -7.12 12.06 27.04
CA LEU A 230 -6.50 13.02 26.14
C LEU A 230 -6.10 12.29 24.85
N VAL A 231 -6.66 12.68 23.71
CA VAL A 231 -6.20 12.26 22.39
C VAL A 231 -5.38 13.40 21.81
N THR A 232 -4.14 13.11 21.43
CA THR A 232 -3.21 14.15 20.98
C THR A 232 -2.27 13.65 19.89
N GLY A 233 -1.46 14.55 19.34
CA GLY A 233 -0.51 14.29 18.26
C GLY A 233 -1.04 14.71 16.88
N PRO A 234 -0.13 14.90 15.91
CA PRO A 234 -0.46 15.48 14.61
C PRO A 234 -1.42 14.61 13.78
N ALA A 235 -1.42 13.31 14.02
CA ALA A 235 -2.24 12.35 13.27
C ALA A 235 -3.57 11.99 13.96
N ALA A 236 -3.84 12.55 15.15
CA ALA A 236 -5.01 12.16 15.95
C ALA A 236 -6.33 12.28 15.18
N ASN A 237 -6.50 13.35 14.44
CA ASN A 237 -7.72 13.62 13.66
C ASN A 237 -7.39 13.88 12.20
N SER A 238 -6.72 12.92 11.53
CA SER A 238 -6.30 13.04 10.14
C SER A 238 -6.52 11.73 9.39
N ILE A 239 -7.64 11.60 8.67
CA ILE A 239 -7.92 10.43 7.84
C ILE A 239 -6.92 10.34 6.67
N GLY A 240 -6.48 11.47 6.12
CA GLY A 240 -5.45 11.51 5.09
C GLY A 240 -4.14 10.84 5.56
N GLN A 241 -3.67 11.17 6.78
CA GLN A 241 -2.44 10.59 7.31
C GLN A 241 -2.59 9.09 7.64
N GLN A 242 -3.73 8.66 8.16
CA GLN A 242 -3.98 7.24 8.42
C GLN A 242 -4.24 6.41 7.16
N SER A 243 -4.44 7.04 6.00
CA SER A 243 -4.66 6.37 4.72
C SER A 243 -3.38 6.19 3.90
N GLY A 244 -2.43 7.11 4.01
CA GLY A 244 -1.13 7.03 3.35
C GLY A 244 -1.13 7.44 1.88
N GLY A 245 -0.03 7.15 1.18
CA GLY A 245 0.18 7.45 -0.23
C GLY A 245 -0.78 6.71 -1.17
N TRP A 246 -0.88 7.18 -2.40
CA TRP A 246 -1.82 6.69 -3.41
C TRP A 246 -3.30 6.74 -2.99
N THR A 247 -3.62 7.56 -2.00
CA THR A 247 -5.00 7.78 -1.55
C THR A 247 -5.45 9.15 -2.01
N ILE A 248 -6.43 9.22 -2.93
CA ILE A 248 -6.97 10.41 -3.61
C ILE A 248 -5.91 11.14 -4.44
N THR A 249 -4.80 11.53 -3.83
CA THR A 249 -3.64 12.14 -4.51
C THR A 249 -2.47 11.16 -4.56
N TRP A 250 -1.54 11.35 -5.50
CA TRP A 250 -0.38 10.48 -5.65
C TRP A 250 0.40 10.29 -4.34
N GLN A 251 0.82 11.39 -3.73
CA GLN A 251 1.56 11.31 -2.47
C GLN A 251 0.66 11.10 -1.23
N GLY A 252 -0.67 11.14 -1.36
CA GLY A 252 -1.60 11.06 -0.23
C GLY A 252 -1.63 12.33 0.62
N THR A 253 -0.94 13.39 0.19
CA THR A 253 -0.86 14.69 0.88
C THR A 253 -1.93 15.67 0.39
N GLY A 254 -2.20 16.70 1.19
CA GLY A 254 -3.18 17.75 0.87
C GLY A 254 -4.64 17.32 1.05
N ASN A 255 -4.90 16.12 1.51
CA ASN A 255 -6.24 15.62 1.80
C ASN A 255 -6.71 16.10 3.18
N SER A 256 -7.96 16.49 3.29
CA SER A 256 -8.65 16.78 4.55
C SER A 256 -9.65 15.67 4.90
N ASN A 257 -10.17 15.65 6.13
CA ASN A 257 -11.20 14.67 6.50
C ASN A 257 -12.46 14.77 5.65
N ALA A 258 -12.76 15.94 5.07
CA ALA A 258 -13.91 16.14 4.18
C ALA A 258 -13.80 15.37 2.85
N ASP A 259 -12.58 14.99 2.44
CA ASP A 259 -12.34 14.21 1.23
C ASP A 259 -12.64 12.70 1.44
N PHE A 260 -12.94 12.30 2.68
CA PHE A 260 -13.25 10.92 3.07
C PHE A 260 -14.68 10.82 3.64
N PRO A 261 -15.72 11.04 2.85
CA PRO A 261 -17.09 10.94 3.33
C PRO A 261 -17.34 9.55 3.92
N ASN A 262 -17.88 9.51 5.13
CA ASN A 262 -18.10 8.30 5.93
C ASN A 262 -16.82 7.67 6.52
N GLY A 263 -15.62 8.22 6.32
CA GLY A 263 -14.42 7.79 7.04
C GLY A 263 -14.49 8.16 8.51
N THR A 264 -13.76 7.44 9.34
CA THR A 264 -13.64 7.68 10.77
C THR A 264 -12.16 7.91 11.11
N SER A 265 -11.82 9.07 11.67
CA SER A 265 -10.48 9.30 12.20
C SER A 265 -10.23 8.47 13.47
N VAL A 266 -8.97 8.35 13.86
CA VAL A 266 -8.62 7.70 15.15
C VAL A 266 -9.31 8.44 16.31
N TYR A 267 -9.28 9.77 16.29
CA TYR A 267 -9.97 10.60 17.28
C TYR A 267 -11.47 10.35 17.30
N ASP A 268 -12.14 10.34 16.15
CA ASP A 268 -13.58 10.14 16.08
C ASP A 268 -13.98 8.78 16.64
N GLY A 269 -13.25 7.73 16.30
CA GLY A 269 -13.46 6.38 16.82
C GLY A 269 -13.30 6.29 18.33
N ILE A 270 -12.24 6.89 18.87
CA ILE A 270 -12.01 6.95 20.33
C ILE A 270 -13.09 7.81 21.01
N SER A 271 -13.44 8.96 20.42
CA SER A 271 -14.46 9.87 20.95
C SER A 271 -15.81 9.18 21.10
N GLN A 272 -16.22 8.41 20.10
CA GLN A 272 -17.43 7.62 20.14
C GLN A 272 -17.42 6.63 21.32
N VAL A 273 -16.37 5.79 21.41
CA VAL A 273 -16.27 4.75 22.43
C VAL A 273 -16.24 5.32 23.83
N VAL A 274 -15.49 6.39 24.08
CA VAL A 274 -15.36 7.04 25.39
C VAL A 274 -16.67 7.73 25.77
N SER A 275 -17.32 8.44 24.84
CA SER A 275 -18.61 9.11 25.10
C SER A 275 -19.73 8.12 25.40
N ASP A 276 -19.80 7.02 24.66
CA ASP A 276 -20.76 5.93 24.89
C ASP A 276 -20.55 5.25 26.24
N GLY A 277 -19.31 5.25 26.77
CA GLY A 277 -18.94 4.74 28.07
C GLY A 277 -19.13 5.73 29.22
N GLY A 278 -19.58 6.95 28.96
CA GLY A 278 -19.74 8.02 29.98
C GLY A 278 -18.43 8.68 30.39
N GLY A 279 -17.35 8.48 29.64
CA GLY A 279 -16.06 9.12 29.87
C GLY A 279 -15.99 10.55 29.31
N THR A 280 -14.84 11.17 29.44
CA THR A 280 -14.56 12.51 28.90
C THR A 280 -13.40 12.46 27.93
N ILE A 281 -13.54 13.14 26.80
CA ILE A 281 -12.49 13.20 25.79
C ILE A 281 -11.98 14.63 25.58
N ILE A 282 -10.68 14.76 25.38
CA ILE A 282 -10.00 16.01 25.05
C ILE A 282 -9.21 15.77 23.77
N LEU A 283 -9.33 16.66 22.79
CA LEU A 283 -8.48 16.68 21.61
C LEU A 283 -7.48 17.83 21.72
N SER A 284 -6.21 17.54 21.48
CA SER A 284 -5.13 18.52 21.40
C SER A 284 -4.13 18.05 20.34
N THR A 285 -3.44 18.96 19.67
CA THR A 285 -2.39 18.61 18.70
C THR A 285 -1.00 18.52 19.33
N ASP A 286 -0.80 19.19 20.46
CA ASP A 286 0.51 19.40 21.10
C ASP A 286 0.63 18.81 22.52
N GLY A 287 -0.37 18.09 22.99
CA GLY A 287 -0.39 17.48 24.32
C GLY A 287 -0.87 18.39 25.44
N THR A 288 -1.28 19.63 25.13
CA THR A 288 -1.86 20.54 26.14
C THR A 288 -3.31 20.16 26.46
N TYR A 289 -3.71 20.42 27.69
CA TYR A 289 -5.09 20.21 28.14
C TYR A 289 -5.46 21.20 29.24
N SER A 290 -6.75 21.36 29.47
CA SER A 290 -7.29 22.19 30.54
C SER A 290 -8.08 21.37 31.54
N GLY A 291 -8.19 21.83 32.79
CA GLY A 291 -8.93 21.16 33.88
C GLY A 291 -8.14 20.06 34.57
N SER A 292 -8.83 19.02 35.04
CA SER A 292 -8.21 17.90 35.77
C SER A 292 -7.30 17.08 34.86
N ARG A 293 -6.28 16.45 35.47
CA ARG A 293 -5.33 15.58 34.75
C ARG A 293 -6.08 14.43 34.07
N PRO A 294 -5.76 14.12 32.78
CA PRO A 294 -6.28 12.92 32.10
C PRO A 294 -5.85 11.64 32.81
N ASP A 295 -6.68 10.61 32.77
CA ASP A 295 -6.38 9.26 33.29
C ASP A 295 -5.36 8.57 32.36
N ALA A 296 -5.41 8.86 31.04
CA ALA A 296 -4.44 8.41 30.05
C ALA A 296 -4.38 9.38 28.85
N ALA A 297 -3.25 9.38 28.16
CA ALA A 297 -3.06 10.09 26.91
C ALA A 297 -2.85 9.07 25.78
N ILE A 298 -3.62 9.21 24.71
CA ILE A 298 -3.45 8.47 23.46
C ILE A 298 -2.79 9.42 22.47
N VAL A 299 -1.54 9.15 22.13
CA VAL A 299 -0.74 9.99 21.24
C VAL A 299 -0.66 9.32 19.87
N VAL A 300 -1.24 9.95 18.86
CA VAL A 300 -1.31 9.45 17.48
C VAL A 300 -0.36 10.24 16.60
N TYR A 301 0.64 9.59 16.08
CA TYR A 301 1.70 10.19 15.28
C TYR A 301 2.29 9.18 14.31
N GLY A 302 3.11 9.64 13.38
CA GLY A 302 3.75 8.76 12.40
C GLY A 302 4.25 9.50 11.18
N GLU A 303 4.50 8.76 10.11
CA GLU A 303 4.99 9.32 8.87
C GLU A 303 3.94 10.21 8.19
N THR A 304 4.40 11.28 7.56
CA THR A 304 3.58 11.98 6.56
C THR A 304 3.37 11.06 5.37
N PRO A 305 2.18 11.04 4.76
CA PRO A 305 1.92 10.23 3.57
C PRO A 305 2.96 10.44 2.47
N TYR A 306 3.39 9.37 1.84
CA TYR A 306 4.31 9.36 0.71
C TYR A 306 3.99 8.21 -0.25
N ALA A 307 4.47 8.34 -1.49
CA ALA A 307 4.47 7.28 -2.49
C ALA A 307 5.81 7.28 -3.23
N GLU A 308 6.27 6.09 -3.62
CA GLU A 308 7.45 5.87 -4.46
C GLU A 308 8.71 6.57 -3.92
N GLY A 309 9.54 7.16 -4.76
CA GLY A 309 10.82 7.79 -4.39
C GLY A 309 10.73 8.87 -3.29
N ALA A 310 9.55 9.47 -3.07
CA ALA A 310 9.34 10.36 -1.93
C ALA A 310 9.42 9.62 -0.58
N GLY A 311 9.34 8.29 -0.59
CA GLY A 311 9.49 7.43 0.57
C GLY A 311 10.91 6.92 0.80
N ASP A 312 11.87 7.18 -0.08
CA ASP A 312 13.24 6.73 0.06
C ASP A 312 13.90 7.37 1.29
N LEU A 313 14.52 6.55 2.12
CA LEU A 313 15.18 6.97 3.35
C LEU A 313 16.59 6.40 3.43
N SER A 314 17.57 7.24 3.78
CA SER A 314 18.92 6.81 4.11
C SER A 314 19.08 6.27 5.54
N SER A 315 18.07 6.46 6.39
CA SER A 315 18.02 5.99 7.77
C SER A 315 16.59 5.69 8.16
N LEU A 316 16.38 4.62 8.91
CA LEU A 316 15.08 4.26 9.49
C LEU A 316 14.75 5.04 10.78
N GLU A 317 15.58 5.99 11.19
CA GLU A 317 15.31 6.80 12.38
C GLU A 317 14.10 7.70 12.18
N TYR A 318 13.07 7.49 12.98
CA TYR A 318 11.89 8.36 12.97
C TYR A 318 12.24 9.77 13.46
N GLN A 319 11.87 10.78 12.66
CA GLN A 319 12.15 12.21 12.96
C GLN A 319 13.60 12.45 13.40
N SER A 320 14.58 12.04 12.60
CA SER A 320 16.02 12.09 12.90
C SER A 320 16.56 13.48 13.29
N GLY A 321 15.79 14.55 13.14
CA GLY A 321 16.20 15.92 13.52
C GLY A 321 15.37 16.53 14.63
N SER A 322 14.07 16.69 14.41
CA SER A 322 13.19 17.51 15.27
C SER A 322 12.71 16.83 16.54
N LYS A 323 12.50 15.50 16.52
CA LYS A 323 11.92 14.69 17.61
C LYS A 323 10.67 15.33 18.24
N THR A 324 9.84 16.00 17.43
CA THR A 324 8.68 16.77 17.90
C THR A 324 7.69 15.89 18.65
N ASP A 325 7.39 14.70 18.10
CA ASP A 325 6.42 13.79 18.72
C ASP A 325 6.99 13.16 20.00
N LEU A 326 8.28 12.83 20.03
CA LEU A 326 8.95 12.39 21.25
C LEU A 326 8.89 13.44 22.35
N ASN A 327 8.96 14.74 22.02
CA ASN A 327 8.85 15.80 23.01
C ASN A 327 7.44 15.87 23.62
N ILE A 328 6.39 15.63 22.85
CA ILE A 328 5.01 15.48 23.38
C ILE A 328 4.96 14.30 24.37
N LEU A 329 5.48 13.13 24.00
CA LEU A 329 5.52 11.96 24.87
C LEU A 329 6.26 12.25 26.19
N LYS A 330 7.43 12.88 26.12
CA LYS A 330 8.21 13.24 27.32
C LYS A 330 7.46 14.21 28.21
N SER A 331 6.87 15.27 27.63
CA SER A 331 6.09 16.25 28.39
C SER A 331 4.92 15.62 29.15
N LEU A 332 4.20 14.69 28.52
CA LEU A 332 3.09 13.97 29.17
C LEU A 332 3.60 13.00 30.27
N LYS A 333 4.73 12.34 30.01
CA LYS A 333 5.38 11.44 30.97
C LYS A 333 5.84 12.20 32.24
N ASP A 334 6.41 13.37 32.09
CA ASP A 334 6.85 14.22 33.20
C ASP A 334 5.67 14.68 34.06
N GLN A 335 4.47 14.76 33.51
CA GLN A 335 3.22 15.01 34.23
C GLN A 335 2.62 13.76 34.88
N GLY A 336 3.27 12.61 34.74
CA GLY A 336 2.81 11.32 35.25
C GLY A 336 1.55 10.77 34.60
N ILE A 337 1.27 11.18 33.34
CA ILE A 337 0.13 10.68 32.58
C ILE A 337 0.54 9.39 31.87
N PRO A 338 -0.19 8.28 32.02
CA PRO A 338 0.06 7.06 31.25
C PRO A 338 -0.10 7.29 29.75
N ILE A 339 0.83 6.78 28.93
CA ILE A 339 0.91 7.07 27.50
C ILE A 339 0.68 5.83 26.67
N ILE A 340 -0.28 5.90 25.77
CA ILE A 340 -0.55 4.93 24.71
C ILE A 340 -0.16 5.56 23.37
N SER A 341 0.91 5.07 22.76
CA SER A 341 1.32 5.48 21.42
C SER A 341 0.63 4.66 20.33
N ILE A 342 0.01 5.35 19.37
CA ILE A 342 -0.52 4.79 18.14
C ILE A 342 0.37 5.33 17.01
N PHE A 343 1.21 4.45 16.47
CA PHE A 343 2.19 4.82 15.45
C PHE A 343 1.69 4.47 14.05
N LEU A 344 1.50 5.48 13.20
CA LEU A 344 1.06 5.37 11.82
C LEU A 344 2.27 5.37 10.88
N SER A 345 2.45 4.28 10.13
CA SER A 345 3.61 4.14 9.26
C SER A 345 3.36 3.07 8.20
N GLY A 346 3.84 3.28 6.99
CA GLY A 346 3.83 2.28 5.92
C GLY A 346 4.90 1.18 6.09
N ARG A 347 5.83 1.36 7.06
CA ARG A 347 6.99 0.49 7.30
C ARG A 347 7.42 0.51 8.78
N PRO A 348 8.16 -0.49 9.26
CA PRO A 348 8.84 -0.41 10.55
C PRO A 348 9.94 0.66 10.52
N LEU A 349 9.96 1.52 11.54
CA LEU A 349 10.98 2.54 11.74
C LEU A 349 11.68 2.35 13.10
N TRP A 350 12.89 2.88 13.23
CA TRP A 350 13.58 2.91 14.51
C TRP A 350 12.97 3.99 15.41
N VAL A 351 12.21 3.55 16.40
CA VAL A 351 11.41 4.36 17.33
C VAL A 351 11.68 4.00 18.79
N ASN A 352 12.91 3.60 19.10
CA ASN A 352 13.26 3.11 20.44
C ASN A 352 12.99 4.15 21.54
N ALA A 353 13.26 5.43 21.26
CA ALA A 353 13.01 6.51 22.21
C ALA A 353 11.52 6.70 22.48
N GLU A 354 10.69 6.61 21.46
CA GLU A 354 9.23 6.72 21.50
C GLU A 354 8.62 5.51 22.23
N ILE A 355 9.09 4.29 21.93
CA ILE A 355 8.69 3.07 22.66
C ILE A 355 9.04 3.18 24.15
N ASN A 356 10.23 3.69 24.49
CA ASN A 356 10.67 3.85 25.88
C ASN A 356 9.89 4.93 26.63
N ALA A 357 9.43 5.96 25.95
CA ALA A 357 8.62 7.03 26.54
C ALA A 357 7.17 6.57 26.80
N SER A 358 6.67 5.57 26.10
CA SER A 358 5.29 5.07 26.16
C SER A 358 5.08 3.97 27.19
N ASP A 359 3.88 3.82 27.73
CA ASP A 359 3.46 2.68 28.55
C ASP A 359 2.85 1.57 27.69
N ALA A 360 2.13 1.92 26.60
CA ALA A 360 1.80 1.00 25.53
C ALA A 360 2.24 1.57 24.19
N PHE A 361 2.66 0.71 23.25
CA PHE A 361 3.05 1.11 21.89
C PHE A 361 2.45 0.17 20.85
N ILE A 362 1.70 0.73 19.92
CA ILE A 362 0.95 0.02 18.89
C ILE A 362 1.48 0.44 17.53
N ALA A 363 1.98 -0.51 16.75
CA ALA A 363 2.20 -0.32 15.32
C ALA A 363 0.84 -0.47 14.62
N ALA A 364 0.28 0.64 14.19
CA ALA A 364 -1.07 0.69 13.62
C ALA A 364 -1.08 0.70 12.09
N TRP A 365 0.09 0.76 11.48
CA TRP A 365 0.27 0.79 10.03
C TRP A 365 -0.53 1.93 9.40
N LEU A 366 -1.33 1.63 8.38
CA LEU A 366 -2.20 2.57 7.69
C LEU A 366 -3.65 2.07 7.79
N PRO A 367 -4.41 2.48 8.82
CA PRO A 367 -5.76 1.97 9.07
C PRO A 367 -6.82 2.47 8.06
N GLY A 368 -6.45 3.32 7.10
CA GLY A 368 -7.36 3.79 6.05
C GLY A 368 -8.53 4.60 6.60
N SER A 369 -9.74 4.31 6.16
CA SER A 369 -10.96 5.01 6.56
C SER A 369 -11.57 4.56 7.90
N GLU A 370 -10.98 3.54 8.57
CA GLU A 370 -11.63 2.89 9.72
C GLU A 370 -10.80 3.05 11.02
N GLY A 371 -10.49 4.29 11.40
CA GLY A 371 -9.81 4.59 12.68
C GLY A 371 -10.53 4.05 13.91
N ILE A 372 -11.84 3.88 13.84
CA ILE A 372 -12.65 3.24 14.90
C ILE A 372 -12.20 1.79 15.19
N GLY A 373 -11.63 1.08 14.22
CA GLY A 373 -11.10 -0.27 14.43
C GLY A 373 -9.95 -0.32 15.44
N ILE A 374 -9.23 0.79 15.64
CA ILE A 374 -8.22 0.92 16.70
C ILE A 374 -8.90 1.01 18.04
N ALA A 375 -9.95 1.84 18.18
CA ALA A 375 -10.70 1.98 19.43
C ALA A 375 -11.31 0.66 19.89
N ASP A 376 -11.75 -0.19 18.96
CA ASP A 376 -12.28 -1.52 19.26
C ASP A 376 -11.33 -2.41 20.05
N VAL A 377 -10.01 -2.26 19.83
CA VAL A 377 -8.97 -3.12 20.41
C VAL A 377 -8.38 -2.51 21.69
N ILE A 378 -8.31 -1.17 21.77
CA ILE A 378 -7.66 -0.50 22.91
C ILE A 378 -8.60 -0.19 24.08
N PHE A 379 -9.92 -0.36 23.92
CA PHE A 379 -10.90 -0.16 24.98
C PHE A 379 -11.65 -1.44 25.34
N THR A 380 -12.11 -1.51 26.59
CA THR A 380 -13.02 -2.57 27.06
C THR A 380 -14.38 -2.49 26.36
N ASN A 381 -15.13 -3.59 26.39
CA ASN A 381 -16.56 -3.60 26.04
C ASN A 381 -17.43 -2.99 27.17
N ASN A 382 -18.74 -3.07 27.04
CA ASN A 382 -19.69 -2.56 28.03
C ASN A 382 -19.65 -3.32 29.38
N GLU A 383 -19.13 -4.55 29.37
CA GLU A 383 -18.98 -5.41 30.55
C GLU A 383 -17.62 -5.25 31.23
N GLU A 384 -16.84 -4.24 30.84
CA GLU A 384 -15.46 -3.97 31.27
C GLU A 384 -14.47 -5.13 30.99
N THR A 385 -14.77 -5.98 30.03
CA THR A 385 -13.87 -7.05 29.57
C THR A 385 -13.22 -6.67 28.24
N VAL A 386 -12.25 -7.45 27.77
CA VAL A 386 -11.62 -7.27 26.46
C VAL A 386 -12.70 -7.31 25.37
N ASN A 387 -12.79 -6.26 24.55
CA ASN A 387 -13.71 -6.21 23.41
C ASN A 387 -13.16 -7.01 22.22
N TYR A 388 -11.97 -6.62 21.74
CA TYR A 388 -11.19 -7.37 20.76
C TYR A 388 -9.72 -7.39 21.21
N ASP A 389 -9.05 -8.53 21.06
CA ASP A 389 -7.64 -8.66 21.42
C ASP A 389 -6.71 -8.41 20.22
N PHE A 390 -5.47 -8.06 20.52
CA PHE A 390 -4.43 -7.95 19.52
C PHE A 390 -4.10 -9.32 18.94
N SER A 391 -4.26 -9.47 17.62
CA SER A 391 -3.94 -10.71 16.90
C SER A 391 -2.87 -10.52 15.84
N GLY A 392 -2.58 -9.28 15.45
CA GLY A 392 -1.55 -8.94 14.47
C GLY A 392 -0.15 -9.30 14.97
N LYS A 393 0.68 -9.76 14.03
CA LYS A 393 2.09 -10.12 14.29
C LYS A 393 2.98 -9.47 13.27
N LEU A 394 4.21 -9.15 13.67
CA LEU A 394 5.23 -8.71 12.74
C LEU A 394 5.61 -9.88 11.81
N SER A 395 5.78 -9.58 10.52
CA SER A 395 6.29 -10.53 9.52
C SER A 395 7.82 -10.70 9.60
N PHE A 396 8.50 -9.72 10.22
CA PHE A 396 9.94 -9.71 10.48
C PHE A 396 10.23 -8.84 11.72
N SER A 397 11.48 -8.84 12.21
CA SER A 397 11.84 -8.10 13.42
C SER A 397 11.67 -6.59 13.25
N TRP A 398 11.20 -5.92 14.30
CA TRP A 398 11.23 -4.46 14.35
C TRP A 398 12.66 -3.94 14.40
N PRO A 399 13.01 -2.83 13.71
CA PRO A 399 14.38 -2.30 13.67
C PRO A 399 14.97 -2.05 15.07
N ASN A 400 16.16 -2.60 15.31
CA ASN A 400 16.92 -2.39 16.54
C ASN A 400 17.92 -1.22 16.42
N THR A 401 18.30 -0.89 15.20
CA THR A 401 19.18 0.23 14.83
C THR A 401 18.54 1.04 13.73
N PRO A 402 18.96 2.31 13.53
CA PRO A 402 18.44 3.15 12.47
C PRO A 402 19.05 2.83 11.08
N THR A 403 20.03 1.94 11.02
CA THR A 403 20.74 1.52 9.80
C THR A 403 20.89 0.01 9.79
#